data_91f4822cc45602526d634ba66822a207
#
_entry.id   91f4822cc45602526d634ba66822a207
#
_cell.length_a   1.000
_cell.length_b   1.000
_cell.length_c   1.000
_cell.angle_alpha   90.00
_cell.angle_beta   90.00
_cell.angle_gamma   90.00
#
_symmetry.space_group_name_H-M   'P 1'
#
loop_
_entity.id
_entity.type
_entity.pdbx_description
1 polymer ?
#
loop_
_entity_poly.entity_id
_entity_poly.type
_entity_poly.pdbx_seq_one_letter_code
_entity_poly.pdbx_strand_id
1 'polypeptide(L)'
;MNYSLIRLRFDGLAHFGTSDSALSLFTSEDHFYADTLFSALCHTALSLHGIDGLHSLLQQAADGSLLLSDSMPWHRTAHGVDYYLPKPCRTFSCLLQKQDMPQGSRKAMKKLAWIPVRSFSDFWRSIAGEASYQPQPDAFGTLAGRTQAAVSDETDAVPYQVGAYRFFPDCGLYVLIGCNEQRQLDYCAELFTVLGLSGIGGKISVGYGRFTVEEQIRLDDSDDSQLVFLQHALADASAPYQLLLTTSSPRDDELEQTMQHAQYRLIRRSGFIQSNTFNAEPFKKQTQYYLAAGATCTQRYHGDLYTVAESGNHPVYRYSKPMFLGVKA
;
A
#
# COMPACT_ATOMS: atom_id res chain seq x y z
N MET A 1 -12.52 1.58 -16.40
CA MET A 1 -12.19 0.82 -15.17
C MET A 1 -13.09 1.32 -14.05
N ASN A 2 -13.69 0.44 -13.30
CA ASN A 2 -14.51 0.74 -12.13
C ASN A 2 -13.63 0.69 -10.88
N TYR A 3 -13.82 1.63 -9.95
CA TYR A 3 -13.01 1.70 -8.74
C TYR A 3 -13.86 1.49 -7.50
N SER A 4 -13.32 0.75 -6.53
CA SER A 4 -13.89 0.60 -5.19
C SER A 4 -12.86 0.88 -4.12
N LEU A 5 -13.32 1.40 -3.01
CA LEU A 5 -12.56 1.55 -1.77
C LEU A 5 -13.01 0.46 -0.80
N ILE A 6 -12.06 -0.30 -0.27
CA ILE A 6 -12.34 -1.28 0.79
C ILE A 6 -11.71 -0.79 2.08
N ARG A 7 -12.53 -0.53 3.09
CA ARG A 7 -12.13 -0.05 4.40
C ARG A 7 -11.93 -1.22 5.36
N LEU A 8 -10.75 -1.26 5.98
CA LEU A 8 -10.29 -2.35 6.85
C LEU A 8 -10.11 -1.83 8.27
N ARG A 9 -10.67 -2.53 9.25
CA ARG A 9 -10.46 -2.28 10.68
C ARG A 9 -9.67 -3.42 11.29
N PHE A 10 -8.61 -3.07 12.00
CA PHE A 10 -7.73 -4.01 12.70
C PHE A 10 -8.05 -3.98 14.20
N ASP A 11 -8.56 -5.09 14.72
CA ASP A 11 -8.88 -5.19 16.15
C ASP A 11 -7.69 -5.66 17.00
N GLY A 12 -6.63 -6.12 16.36
CA GLY A 12 -5.45 -6.69 17.00
C GLY A 12 -4.14 -5.99 16.60
N LEU A 13 -3.04 -6.67 16.86
CA LEU A 13 -1.73 -6.24 16.42
C LEU A 13 -1.53 -6.62 14.95
N ALA A 14 -0.88 -5.74 14.20
CA ALA A 14 -0.40 -6.03 12.85
C ALA A 14 1.12 -5.98 12.81
N HIS A 15 1.74 -6.78 11.95
CA HIS A 15 3.16 -6.73 11.68
C HIS A 15 3.37 -6.59 10.17
N PHE A 16 3.64 -5.38 9.73
CA PHE A 16 3.95 -5.08 8.33
C PHE A 16 5.46 -4.90 8.20
N GLY A 17 6.09 -5.84 7.52
CA GLY A 17 7.55 -5.88 7.39
C GLY A 17 8.09 -4.64 6.69
N THR A 18 9.17 -4.08 7.24
CA THR A 18 9.90 -2.96 6.65
C THR A 18 10.74 -3.41 5.46
N SER A 19 11.20 -2.45 4.67
CA SER A 19 12.12 -2.71 3.56
C SER A 19 13.52 -3.15 4.02
N ASP A 20 13.89 -2.87 5.27
CA ASP A 20 15.16 -3.30 5.87
C ASP A 20 15.02 -4.69 6.48
N SER A 21 15.68 -5.68 5.86
CA SER A 21 15.62 -7.07 6.31
C SER A 21 16.24 -7.33 7.69
N ALA A 22 17.17 -6.48 8.12
CA ALA A 22 17.83 -6.63 9.43
C ALA A 22 16.92 -6.21 10.58
N LEU A 23 16.06 -5.22 10.36
CA LEU A 23 15.14 -4.68 11.35
C LEU A 23 13.69 -5.14 11.17
N SER A 24 13.38 -5.90 10.11
CA SER A 24 12.01 -6.25 9.74
C SER A 24 11.24 -7.02 10.81
N LEU A 25 11.93 -7.72 11.71
CA LEU A 25 11.29 -8.40 12.83
C LEU A 25 11.01 -7.47 14.02
N PHE A 26 11.86 -6.46 14.22
CA PHE A 26 11.84 -5.59 15.40
C PHE A 26 10.97 -4.35 15.22
N THR A 27 10.63 -4.01 13.98
CA THR A 27 9.81 -2.84 13.62
C THR A 27 8.65 -3.26 12.75
N SER A 28 7.61 -2.42 12.69
CA SER A 28 6.46 -2.59 11.79
C SER A 28 6.18 -1.25 11.12
N GLU A 29 5.85 -1.29 9.83
CA GLU A 29 5.22 -0.15 9.16
C GLU A 29 3.78 0.00 9.67
N ASP A 30 3.18 1.16 9.41
CA ASP A 30 1.79 1.49 9.70
C ASP A 30 0.82 1.07 8.57
N HIS A 31 1.36 0.53 7.48
CA HIS A 31 0.63 0.13 6.28
C HIS A 31 1.29 -1.08 5.62
N PHE A 32 0.58 -1.73 4.69
CA PHE A 32 1.11 -2.80 3.86
C PHE A 32 1.11 -2.42 2.38
N TYR A 33 2.01 -3.02 1.64
CA TYR A 33 2.21 -2.76 0.21
C TYR A 33 1.33 -3.66 -0.66
N ALA A 34 1.03 -3.21 -1.87
CA ALA A 34 0.21 -3.93 -2.83
C ALA A 34 0.79 -5.30 -3.22
N ASP A 35 2.11 -5.47 -3.26
CA ASP A 35 2.74 -6.76 -3.51
C ASP A 35 2.49 -7.77 -2.38
N THR A 36 2.43 -7.31 -1.14
CA THR A 36 2.06 -8.12 0.02
C THR A 36 0.59 -8.49 -0.03
N LEU A 37 -0.27 -7.51 -0.35
CA LEU A 37 -1.70 -7.74 -0.51
C LEU A 37 -1.99 -8.74 -1.63
N PHE A 38 -1.41 -8.54 -2.81
CA PHE A 38 -1.62 -9.43 -3.94
C PHE A 38 -1.20 -10.87 -3.63
N SER A 39 -0.04 -11.06 -2.99
CA SER A 39 0.38 -12.39 -2.54
C SER A 39 -0.63 -13.02 -1.57
N ALA A 40 -1.17 -12.24 -0.62
CA ALA A 40 -2.18 -12.72 0.33
C ALA A 40 -3.50 -13.09 -0.38
N LEU A 41 -3.95 -12.27 -1.33
CA LEU A 41 -5.13 -12.55 -2.16
C LEU A 41 -4.94 -13.81 -3.01
N CYS A 42 -3.74 -14.06 -3.57
CA CYS A 42 -3.42 -15.29 -4.29
C CYS A 42 -3.56 -16.53 -3.39
N HIS A 43 -3.06 -16.49 -2.16
CA HIS A 43 -3.23 -17.58 -1.19
C HIS A 43 -4.70 -17.79 -0.83
N THR A 44 -5.45 -16.71 -0.64
CA THR A 44 -6.89 -16.77 -0.35
C THR A 44 -7.68 -17.34 -1.53
N ALA A 45 -7.41 -16.89 -2.75
CA ALA A 45 -8.04 -17.40 -3.97
C ALA A 45 -7.76 -18.89 -4.17
N LEU A 46 -6.50 -19.32 -3.97
CA LEU A 46 -6.12 -20.73 -4.03
C LEU A 46 -6.87 -21.57 -2.98
N SER A 47 -7.02 -21.05 -1.77
CA SER A 47 -7.71 -21.75 -0.68
C SER A 47 -9.21 -21.89 -0.89
N LEU A 48 -9.86 -20.87 -1.46
CA LEU A 48 -11.31 -20.84 -1.67
C LEU A 48 -11.75 -21.51 -2.98
N HIS A 49 -11.03 -21.23 -4.05
CA HIS A 49 -11.43 -21.56 -5.41
C HIS A 49 -10.43 -22.46 -6.14
N GLY A 50 -9.42 -22.96 -5.43
CA GLY A 50 -8.40 -23.84 -6.01
C GLY A 50 -7.52 -23.12 -7.05
N ILE A 51 -6.90 -23.92 -7.90
CA ILE A 51 -5.93 -23.45 -8.90
C ILE A 51 -6.56 -22.51 -9.94
N ASP A 52 -7.84 -22.70 -10.27
CA ASP A 52 -8.54 -21.86 -11.24
C ASP A 52 -8.76 -20.45 -10.71
N GLY A 53 -9.09 -20.31 -9.41
CA GLY A 53 -9.19 -19.01 -8.75
C GLY A 53 -7.85 -18.26 -8.73
N LEU A 54 -6.76 -18.97 -8.44
CA LEU A 54 -5.41 -18.41 -8.50
C LEU A 54 -5.04 -17.96 -9.92
N HIS A 55 -5.25 -18.80 -10.92
CA HIS A 55 -4.94 -18.47 -12.32
C HIS A 55 -5.76 -17.27 -12.81
N SER A 56 -7.05 -17.20 -12.46
CA SER A 56 -7.90 -16.06 -12.80
C SER A 56 -7.33 -14.75 -12.21
N LEU A 57 -6.93 -14.75 -10.94
CA LEU A 57 -6.37 -13.57 -10.28
C LEU A 57 -5.01 -13.15 -10.89
N LEU A 58 -4.15 -14.13 -11.20
CA LEU A 58 -2.86 -13.88 -11.86
C LEU A 58 -3.06 -13.28 -13.25
N GLN A 59 -4.00 -13.80 -14.03
CA GLN A 59 -4.29 -13.27 -15.37
C GLN A 59 -4.82 -11.84 -15.30
N GLN A 60 -5.78 -11.56 -14.42
CA GLN A 60 -6.34 -10.22 -14.23
C GLN A 60 -5.26 -9.19 -13.81
N ALA A 61 -4.33 -9.60 -12.99
CA ALA A 61 -3.20 -8.74 -12.63
C ALA A 61 -2.23 -8.57 -13.81
N ALA A 62 -1.92 -9.63 -14.56
CA ALA A 62 -1.00 -9.58 -15.69
C ALA A 62 -1.49 -8.68 -16.82
N ASP A 63 -2.78 -8.79 -17.19
CA ASP A 63 -3.38 -7.98 -18.25
C ASP A 63 -3.80 -6.57 -17.81
N GLY A 64 -3.67 -6.25 -16.50
CA GLY A 64 -3.99 -4.94 -15.95
C GLY A 64 -5.49 -4.70 -15.73
N SER A 65 -6.33 -5.74 -15.81
CA SER A 65 -7.75 -5.64 -15.48
C SER A 65 -8.03 -5.62 -13.97
N LEU A 66 -7.01 -5.92 -13.14
CA LEU A 66 -6.99 -5.74 -11.69
C LEU A 66 -5.86 -4.80 -11.29
N LEU A 67 -6.20 -3.67 -10.70
CA LEU A 67 -5.26 -2.74 -10.07
C LEU A 67 -5.49 -2.66 -8.56
N LEU A 68 -4.41 -2.63 -7.80
CA LEU A 68 -4.42 -2.52 -6.34
C LEU A 68 -3.53 -1.35 -5.90
N SER A 69 -4.01 -0.51 -5.00
CA SER A 69 -3.14 0.45 -4.31
C SER A 69 -2.38 -0.22 -3.15
N ASP A 70 -1.33 0.43 -2.66
CA ASP A 70 -0.87 0.19 -1.30
C ASP A 70 -2.01 0.54 -0.34
N SER A 71 -1.98 0.00 0.88
CA SER A 71 -2.95 0.40 1.88
C SER A 71 -2.61 1.79 2.42
N MET A 72 -3.64 2.57 2.68
CA MET A 72 -3.55 3.95 3.14
C MET A 72 -4.44 4.13 4.38
N PRO A 73 -4.11 5.05 5.31
CA PRO A 73 -4.88 5.20 6.52
C PRO A 73 -6.23 5.90 6.29
N TRP A 74 -7.18 5.59 7.17
CA TRP A 74 -8.40 6.36 7.37
C TRP A 74 -8.58 6.65 8.87
N HIS A 75 -9.31 7.73 9.17
CA HIS A 75 -9.61 8.15 10.53
C HIS A 75 -11.07 8.59 10.63
N ARG A 76 -11.82 8.02 11.57
CA ARG A 76 -13.20 8.43 11.87
C ARG A 76 -13.17 9.59 12.83
N THR A 77 -13.78 10.69 12.42
CA THR A 77 -13.90 11.92 13.18
C THR A 77 -15.38 12.18 13.52
N ALA A 78 -15.65 13.22 14.28
CA ALA A 78 -17.04 13.66 14.57
C ALA A 78 -17.80 14.11 13.29
N HIS A 79 -17.08 14.39 12.19
CA HIS A 79 -17.64 14.87 10.93
C HIS A 79 -17.71 13.82 9.84
N GLY A 80 -17.38 12.56 10.13
CA GLY A 80 -17.33 11.46 9.18
C GLY A 80 -15.96 10.81 9.12
N VAL A 81 -15.69 10.11 8.03
CA VAL A 81 -14.40 9.43 7.81
C VAL A 81 -13.49 10.28 6.94
N ASP A 82 -12.28 10.49 7.38
CA ASP A 82 -11.21 11.11 6.60
C ASP A 82 -10.32 10.04 6.01
N TYR A 83 -10.06 10.12 4.71
CA TYR A 83 -9.14 9.28 3.96
C TYR A 83 -7.84 10.03 3.69
N TYR A 84 -6.74 9.30 3.65
CA TYR A 84 -5.41 9.89 3.49
C TYR A 84 -4.70 9.31 2.28
N LEU A 85 -3.96 10.14 1.58
CA LEU A 85 -3.11 9.77 0.44
C LEU A 85 -1.64 9.82 0.84
N PRO A 86 -0.75 9.07 0.17
CA PRO A 86 0.67 9.18 0.41
C PRO A 86 1.16 10.58 0.06
N LYS A 87 2.01 11.13 0.91
CA LYS A 87 2.61 12.44 0.64
C LYS A 87 3.43 12.38 -0.64
N PRO A 88 3.18 13.30 -1.59
CA PRO A 88 3.97 13.40 -2.81
C PRO A 88 5.47 13.54 -2.54
N CYS A 89 6.30 12.79 -3.25
CA CYS A 89 7.77 12.88 -3.16
C CYS A 89 8.33 14.18 -3.74
N ARG A 90 7.47 15.00 -4.36
CA ARG A 90 7.86 16.24 -5.02
C ARG A 90 8.58 17.18 -4.08
N THR A 91 9.84 17.47 -4.39
CA THR A 91 10.66 18.42 -3.64
C THR A 91 10.48 19.80 -4.24
N PHE A 92 10.26 20.78 -3.39
CA PHE A 92 9.90 22.13 -3.79
C PHE A 92 11.11 23.05 -3.68
N SER A 93 11.61 23.42 -4.83
CA SER A 93 12.56 24.54 -4.92
C SER A 93 11.99 25.84 -4.34
N CYS A 94 10.69 26.08 -4.48
CA CYS A 94 10.04 27.28 -3.92
C CYS A 94 9.88 27.24 -2.39
N LEU A 95 9.67 26.09 -1.76
CA LEU A 95 9.65 25.99 -0.28
C LEU A 95 11.04 26.17 0.34
N LEU A 96 12.10 25.85 -0.40
CA LEU A 96 13.48 26.08 0.04
C LEU A 96 13.89 27.57 -0.05
N GLN A 97 13.26 28.34 -0.93
CA GLN A 97 13.59 29.76 -1.17
C GLN A 97 12.76 30.73 -0.36
N LYS A 98 11.54 30.37 0.10
CA LYS A 98 10.74 31.24 0.98
C LYS A 98 11.28 31.21 2.41
N GLN A 99 11.97 32.26 2.80
CA GLN A 99 12.45 32.50 4.18
C GLN A 99 11.34 32.66 5.22
N ASP A 100 10.08 32.75 4.79
CA ASP A 100 8.95 33.18 5.63
C ASP A 100 8.14 32.04 6.29
N MET A 101 8.53 30.76 6.10
CA MET A 101 7.87 29.69 6.86
C MET A 101 8.46 29.57 8.26
N PRO A 102 7.63 29.57 9.33
CA PRO A 102 8.09 29.28 10.69
C PRO A 102 8.89 27.99 10.74
N GLN A 103 10.00 27.96 11.48
CA GLN A 103 10.88 26.79 11.56
C GLN A 103 10.14 25.50 11.99
N GLY A 104 9.11 25.62 12.85
CA GLY A 104 8.26 24.52 13.27
C GLY A 104 7.47 23.88 12.13
N SER A 105 6.94 24.70 11.21
CA SER A 105 6.14 24.23 10.07
C SER A 105 6.97 23.42 9.07
N ARG A 106 8.24 23.78 8.83
CA ARG A 106 9.14 23.02 7.95
C ARG A 106 9.44 21.61 8.50
N LYS A 107 9.66 21.53 9.82
CA LYS A 107 9.92 20.24 10.49
C LYS A 107 8.67 19.35 10.48
N ALA A 108 7.50 19.94 10.71
CA ALA A 108 6.22 19.24 10.62
C ALA A 108 5.95 18.73 9.19
N MET A 109 6.14 19.58 8.17
CA MET A 109 6.01 19.19 6.77
C MET A 109 6.93 18.03 6.36
N LYS A 110 8.17 17.99 6.86
CA LYS A 110 9.10 16.89 6.60
C LYS A 110 8.64 15.58 7.23
N LYS A 111 7.99 15.63 8.38
CA LYS A 111 7.52 14.45 9.12
C LYS A 111 6.20 13.88 8.59
N LEU A 112 5.43 14.64 7.80
CA LEU A 112 4.20 14.13 7.21
C LEU A 112 4.52 12.93 6.30
N ALA A 113 3.82 11.83 6.50
CA ALA A 113 3.79 10.68 5.61
C ALA A 113 2.49 10.67 4.77
N TRP A 114 1.41 11.15 5.35
CA TRP A 114 0.07 11.08 4.82
C TRP A 114 -0.57 12.46 4.73
N ILE A 115 -1.39 12.69 3.71
CA ILE A 115 -2.12 13.94 3.46
C ILE A 115 -3.61 13.63 3.40
N PRO A 116 -4.49 14.30 4.18
CA PRO A 116 -5.92 14.10 4.07
C PRO A 116 -6.43 14.42 2.66
N VAL A 117 -7.30 13.57 2.12
CA VAL A 117 -7.90 13.78 0.79
C VAL A 117 -8.62 15.14 0.72
N ARG A 118 -9.32 15.55 1.79
CA ARG A 118 -10.00 16.85 1.86
C ARG A 118 -9.09 18.04 1.59
N SER A 119 -7.85 17.97 2.03
CA SER A 119 -6.89 19.08 1.92
C SER A 119 -5.78 18.77 0.92
N PHE A 120 -5.92 17.71 0.12
CA PHE A 120 -4.87 17.30 -0.81
C PHE A 120 -4.63 18.35 -1.90
N SER A 121 -5.67 18.96 -2.44
CA SER A 121 -5.54 20.04 -3.42
C SER A 121 -4.85 21.28 -2.85
N ASP A 122 -5.16 21.67 -1.61
CA ASP A 122 -4.48 22.78 -0.94
C ASP A 122 -3.03 22.46 -0.61
N PHE A 123 -2.78 21.24 -0.14
CA PHE A 123 -1.42 20.74 0.01
C PHE A 123 -0.66 20.83 -1.32
N TRP A 124 -1.23 20.35 -2.41
CA TRP A 124 -0.61 20.37 -3.74
C TRP A 124 -0.31 21.79 -4.21
N ARG A 125 -1.26 22.71 -4.10
CA ARG A 125 -1.07 24.14 -4.43
C ARG A 125 0.00 24.81 -3.54
N SER A 126 0.06 24.43 -2.26
CA SER A 126 1.10 24.96 -1.36
C SER A 126 2.50 24.61 -1.81
N ILE A 127 2.62 23.47 -2.45
CA ILE A 127 3.84 22.98 -3.02
C ILE A 127 4.25 23.75 -4.26
N ALA A 128 3.30 24.15 -5.09
CA ALA A 128 3.51 25.06 -6.22
C ALA A 128 3.84 26.49 -5.74
N GLY A 129 3.70 26.77 -4.43
CA GLY A 129 3.91 28.10 -3.86
C GLY A 129 2.70 29.03 -4.00
N GLU A 130 1.54 28.48 -4.35
CA GLU A 130 0.30 29.23 -4.64
C GLU A 130 -0.61 29.35 -3.41
N ALA A 131 -0.42 28.51 -2.40
CA ALA A 131 -1.21 28.51 -1.17
C ALA A 131 -0.33 28.29 0.06
N SER A 132 -0.88 28.51 1.25
CA SER A 132 -0.28 28.09 2.52
C SER A 132 -0.96 26.81 3.01
N TYR A 133 -0.19 25.83 3.48
CA TYR A 133 -0.70 24.61 4.08
C TYR A 133 -0.21 24.46 5.51
N GLN A 134 -1.11 24.21 6.43
CA GLN A 134 -0.80 23.94 7.83
C GLN A 134 -0.78 22.42 8.03
N PRO A 135 0.41 21.82 8.23
CA PRO A 135 0.49 20.38 8.44
C PRO A 135 -0.16 20.00 9.78
N GLN A 136 -1.11 19.08 9.72
CA GLN A 136 -1.67 18.43 10.89
C GLN A 136 -1.14 16.98 10.89
N PRO A 137 -0.19 16.65 11.77
CA PRO A 137 0.30 15.30 11.88
C PRO A 137 -0.77 14.45 12.59
N ASP A 138 -1.39 13.55 11.86
CA ASP A 138 -2.29 12.55 12.41
C ASP A 138 -1.52 11.30 12.80
N ALA A 139 -1.91 10.71 13.92
CA ALA A 139 -1.44 9.42 14.35
C ALA A 139 -2.60 8.41 14.23
N PHE A 140 -2.39 7.33 13.53
CA PHE A 140 -3.41 6.29 13.30
C PHE A 140 -3.27 5.10 14.25
N GLY A 141 -2.21 5.09 15.06
CA GLY A 141 -1.90 4.01 15.99
C GLY A 141 -0.54 4.21 16.65
N THR A 142 -0.06 3.18 17.28
CA THR A 142 1.24 3.17 17.98
C THR A 142 2.05 1.94 17.63
N LEU A 143 3.38 2.09 17.62
CA LEU A 143 4.30 0.95 17.60
C LEU A 143 4.19 0.21 18.95
N ALA A 144 4.02 -1.09 18.89
CA ALA A 144 3.97 -1.98 20.03
C ALA A 144 5.01 -3.09 19.84
N GLY A 145 5.79 -3.36 20.87
CA GLY A 145 6.72 -4.49 20.88
C GLY A 145 6.17 -5.61 21.74
N ARG A 146 6.34 -6.84 21.30
CA ARG A 146 6.09 -8.03 22.13
C ARG A 146 7.32 -8.91 22.19
N THR A 147 7.65 -9.38 23.41
CA THR A 147 8.61 -10.44 23.58
C THR A 147 7.92 -11.78 23.33
N GLN A 148 8.50 -12.58 22.47
CA GLN A 148 8.09 -13.96 22.21
C GLN A 148 9.25 -14.89 22.54
N ALA A 149 8.98 -16.17 22.76
CA ALA A 149 10.00 -17.18 22.99
C ALA A 149 10.08 -18.11 21.78
N ALA A 150 11.27 -18.27 21.24
CA ALA A 150 11.55 -19.37 20.32
C ALA A 150 11.80 -20.63 21.18
N VAL A 151 10.91 -21.60 21.07
CA VAL A 151 11.02 -22.88 21.77
C VAL A 151 11.49 -23.92 20.74
N SER A 152 12.55 -24.65 21.06
CA SER A 152 12.98 -25.83 20.32
C SER A 152 13.11 -26.99 21.29
N ASP A 153 12.98 -28.23 20.79
CA ASP A 153 13.09 -29.45 21.63
C ASP A 153 14.52 -29.67 22.16
N GLU A 154 15.51 -28.97 21.62
CA GLU A 154 16.94 -29.20 21.90
C GLU A 154 17.59 -28.07 22.74
N THR A 155 16.94 -26.92 22.91
CA THR A 155 17.53 -25.77 23.61
C THR A 155 16.53 -25.04 24.49
N ASP A 156 17.05 -24.33 25.49
CA ASP A 156 16.23 -23.41 26.30
C ASP A 156 15.54 -22.35 25.45
N ALA A 157 14.35 -21.95 25.89
CA ALA A 157 13.56 -20.92 25.20
C ALA A 157 14.32 -19.60 25.07
N VAL A 158 14.58 -19.15 23.84
CA VAL A 158 15.30 -17.91 23.57
C VAL A 158 14.30 -16.79 23.35
N PRO A 159 14.28 -15.75 24.20
CA PRO A 159 13.38 -14.61 24.02
C PRO A 159 13.83 -13.76 22.84
N TYR A 160 12.85 -13.30 22.02
CA TYR A 160 13.09 -12.35 20.94
C TYR A 160 11.96 -11.30 20.87
N GLN A 161 12.30 -10.13 20.39
CA GLN A 161 11.34 -9.03 20.24
C GLN A 161 10.68 -9.09 18.86
N VAL A 162 9.37 -8.83 18.83
CA VAL A 162 8.60 -8.64 17.60
C VAL A 162 7.98 -7.25 17.64
N GLY A 163 8.32 -6.43 16.66
CA GLY A 163 7.66 -5.15 16.42
C GLY A 163 6.26 -5.38 15.87
N ALA A 164 5.32 -4.56 16.28
CA ALA A 164 3.96 -4.59 15.78
C ALA A 164 3.40 -3.17 15.73
N TYR A 165 2.33 -2.98 14.99
CA TYR A 165 1.55 -1.76 14.97
C TYR A 165 0.15 -2.03 15.52
N ARG A 166 -0.34 -1.13 16.37
CA ARG A 166 -1.70 -1.17 16.91
C ARG A 166 -2.43 0.08 16.45
N PHE A 167 -3.48 -0.11 15.66
CA PHE A 167 -4.36 0.99 15.26
C PHE A 167 -5.16 1.51 16.44
N PHE A 168 -5.49 2.80 16.43
CA PHE A 168 -6.47 3.36 17.33
C PHE A 168 -7.90 2.88 16.96
N PRO A 169 -8.85 2.87 17.89
CA PRO A 169 -10.21 2.36 17.64
C PRO A 169 -10.92 3.01 16.44
N ASP A 170 -10.68 4.31 16.23
CA ASP A 170 -11.29 5.09 15.14
C ASP A 170 -10.42 5.19 13.90
N CYS A 171 -9.39 4.35 13.80
CA CYS A 171 -8.44 4.34 12.69
C CYS A 171 -8.28 2.95 12.09
N GLY A 172 -7.89 2.92 10.83
CA GLY A 172 -7.56 1.69 10.13
C GLY A 172 -6.92 1.98 8.78
N LEU A 173 -6.97 1.00 7.89
CA LEU A 173 -6.44 1.11 6.54
C LEU A 173 -7.55 0.96 5.50
N TYR A 174 -7.37 1.56 4.35
CA TYR A 174 -8.18 1.29 3.17
C TYR A 174 -7.29 0.96 1.97
N VAL A 175 -7.88 0.28 1.01
CA VAL A 175 -7.26 -0.07 -0.27
C VAL A 175 -8.19 0.38 -1.39
N LEU A 176 -7.63 0.95 -2.44
CA LEU A 176 -8.32 1.20 -3.68
C LEU A 176 -8.12 -0.01 -4.61
N ILE A 177 -9.20 -0.46 -5.21
CA ILE A 177 -9.21 -1.52 -6.20
C ILE A 177 -9.80 -0.98 -7.49
N GLY A 178 -9.12 -1.23 -8.61
CA GLY A 178 -9.63 -0.97 -9.95
C GLY A 178 -9.87 -2.27 -10.70
N CYS A 179 -11.07 -2.47 -11.25
CA CYS A 179 -11.39 -3.60 -12.09
C CYS A 179 -12.18 -3.18 -13.33
N ASN A 180 -12.10 -3.95 -14.41
CA ASN A 180 -12.85 -3.65 -15.63
C ASN A 180 -14.32 -4.01 -15.50
N GLU A 181 -14.65 -5.06 -14.74
CA GLU A 181 -16.01 -5.56 -14.58
C GLU A 181 -16.45 -5.55 -13.11
N GLN A 182 -17.74 -5.29 -12.86
CA GLN A 182 -18.30 -5.27 -11.51
C GLN A 182 -18.11 -6.61 -10.78
N ARG A 183 -18.33 -7.73 -11.44
CA ARG A 183 -18.15 -9.06 -10.84
C ARG A 183 -16.73 -9.30 -10.31
N GLN A 184 -15.72 -8.65 -10.89
CA GLN A 184 -14.33 -8.73 -10.41
C GLN A 184 -14.17 -7.96 -9.09
N LEU A 185 -14.86 -6.82 -8.94
CA LEU A 185 -14.88 -6.09 -7.67
C LEU A 185 -15.57 -6.90 -6.57
N ASP A 186 -16.69 -7.56 -6.90
CA ASP A 186 -17.43 -8.41 -5.95
C ASP A 186 -16.58 -9.61 -5.52
N TYR A 187 -15.88 -10.23 -6.48
CA TYR A 187 -14.93 -11.32 -6.20
C TYR A 187 -13.77 -10.85 -5.30
N CYS A 188 -13.19 -9.69 -5.57
CA CYS A 188 -12.15 -9.12 -4.70
C CYS A 188 -12.69 -8.88 -3.28
N ALA A 189 -13.91 -8.38 -3.12
CA ALA A 189 -14.52 -8.15 -1.81
C ALA A 189 -14.71 -9.45 -1.01
N GLU A 190 -15.10 -10.54 -1.67
CA GLU A 190 -15.14 -11.88 -1.06
C GLU A 190 -13.75 -12.29 -0.58
N LEU A 191 -12.72 -12.16 -1.43
CA LEU A 191 -11.34 -12.48 -1.04
C LEU A 191 -10.86 -11.65 0.15
N PHE A 192 -11.17 -10.35 0.22
CA PHE A 192 -10.82 -9.51 1.36
C PHE A 192 -11.51 -9.94 2.65
N THR A 193 -12.77 -10.34 2.58
CA THR A 193 -13.52 -10.81 3.74
C THR A 193 -12.88 -12.07 4.34
N VAL A 194 -12.49 -13.02 3.50
CA VAL A 194 -11.83 -14.26 3.96
C VAL A 194 -10.40 -14.00 4.39
N LEU A 195 -9.67 -13.14 3.67
CA LEU A 195 -8.32 -12.73 4.06
C LEU A 195 -8.32 -12.07 5.46
N GLY A 196 -9.35 -11.30 5.80
CA GLY A 196 -9.49 -10.69 7.12
C GLY A 196 -9.45 -11.70 8.27
N LEU A 197 -10.02 -12.89 8.07
CA LEU A 197 -9.99 -13.98 9.06
C LEU A 197 -8.59 -14.60 9.20
N SER A 198 -7.87 -14.72 8.11
CA SER A 198 -6.51 -15.26 8.09
C SER A 198 -5.46 -14.24 8.55
N GLY A 199 -5.66 -12.97 8.22
CA GLY A 199 -4.75 -11.87 8.47
C GLY A 199 -3.77 -11.61 7.34
N ILE A 200 -3.17 -10.41 7.33
CA ILE A 200 -2.18 -9.95 6.35
C ILE A 200 -0.88 -9.50 7.03
N GLY A 201 0.24 -9.76 6.39
CA GLY A 201 1.56 -9.40 6.90
C GLY A 201 2.28 -10.56 7.57
N GLY A 202 3.18 -10.25 8.49
CA GLY A 202 3.93 -11.24 9.26
C GLY A 202 3.19 -11.69 10.53
N LYS A 203 3.60 -12.86 11.07
CA LYS A 203 3.07 -13.39 12.33
C LYS A 203 1.56 -13.71 12.32
N ILE A 204 0.99 -13.99 11.15
CA ILE A 204 -0.43 -14.36 11.01
C ILE A 204 -0.79 -15.62 11.79
N SER A 205 0.14 -16.58 11.92
CA SER A 205 -0.07 -17.82 12.67
C SER A 205 -0.35 -17.60 14.17
N VAL A 206 0.06 -16.45 14.72
CA VAL A 206 -0.23 -16.06 16.11
C VAL A 206 -1.29 -14.95 16.19
N GLY A 207 -2.05 -14.75 15.11
CA GLY A 207 -3.22 -13.88 15.06
C GLY A 207 -2.95 -12.42 14.72
N TYR A 208 -1.73 -12.07 14.25
CA TYR A 208 -1.45 -10.69 13.81
C TYR A 208 -2.07 -10.42 12.43
N GLY A 209 -2.37 -9.15 12.18
CA GLY A 209 -2.85 -8.68 10.88
C GLY A 209 -4.29 -9.10 10.52
N ARG A 210 -5.06 -9.65 11.47
CA ARG A 210 -6.49 -9.92 11.27
C ARG A 210 -7.25 -8.61 11.20
N PHE A 211 -8.22 -8.56 10.30
CA PHE A 211 -9.04 -7.37 10.10
C PHE A 211 -10.48 -7.75 9.74
N THR A 212 -11.37 -6.79 9.90
CA THR A 212 -12.73 -6.85 9.39
C THR A 212 -12.87 -5.89 8.23
N VAL A 213 -13.48 -6.30 7.14
CA VAL A 213 -13.95 -5.38 6.10
C VAL A 213 -15.11 -4.58 6.71
N GLU A 214 -14.86 -3.32 7.00
CA GLU A 214 -15.85 -2.45 7.63
C GLU A 214 -16.85 -1.94 6.60
N GLU A 215 -16.35 -1.62 5.41
CA GLU A 215 -17.17 -1.13 4.31
C GLU A 215 -16.48 -1.34 2.96
N GLN A 216 -17.29 -1.61 1.94
CA GLN A 216 -16.91 -1.54 0.54
C GLN A 216 -17.72 -0.44 -0.13
N ILE A 217 -17.06 0.54 -0.71
CA ILE A 217 -17.68 1.70 -1.33
C ILE A 217 -17.28 1.73 -2.80
N ARG A 218 -18.25 1.73 -3.68
CA ARG A 218 -18.02 2.03 -5.09
C ARG A 218 -17.85 3.54 -5.24
N LEU A 219 -16.78 3.96 -5.89
CA LEU A 219 -16.48 5.40 -5.99
C LEU A 219 -17.49 6.12 -6.90
N ASP A 220 -18.03 5.44 -7.91
CA ASP A 220 -19.02 5.99 -8.84
C ASP A 220 -20.43 6.16 -8.23
N ASP A 221 -20.73 5.50 -7.12
CA ASP A 221 -22.02 5.57 -6.42
C ASP A 221 -21.99 6.53 -5.21
N SER A 222 -20.88 7.21 -4.95
CA SER A 222 -20.70 8.00 -3.72
C SER A 222 -20.88 9.50 -3.95
N ASP A 223 -21.58 10.15 -3.03
CA ASP A 223 -21.72 11.61 -2.94
C ASP A 223 -20.69 12.26 -1.98
N ASP A 224 -19.85 11.48 -1.30
CA ASP A 224 -18.77 12.02 -0.46
C ASP A 224 -17.74 12.74 -1.33
N SER A 225 -17.50 14.00 -1.03
CA SER A 225 -16.59 14.86 -1.81
C SER A 225 -15.17 14.30 -1.95
N GLN A 226 -14.68 13.55 -0.93
CA GLN A 226 -13.38 12.90 -0.99
C GLN A 226 -13.38 11.74 -1.99
N LEU A 227 -14.46 10.94 -2.00
CA LEU A 227 -14.58 9.78 -2.89
C LEU A 227 -14.84 10.23 -4.33
N VAL A 228 -15.62 11.27 -4.53
CA VAL A 228 -15.81 11.93 -5.83
C VAL A 228 -14.47 12.47 -6.36
N PHE A 229 -13.68 13.12 -5.51
CA PHE A 229 -12.33 13.57 -5.89
C PHE A 229 -11.45 12.38 -6.31
N LEU A 230 -11.42 11.29 -5.53
CA LEU A 230 -10.64 10.09 -5.84
C LEU A 230 -11.09 9.48 -7.18
N GLN A 231 -12.40 9.35 -7.41
CA GLN A 231 -12.96 8.81 -8.65
C GLN A 231 -12.49 9.60 -9.88
N HIS A 232 -12.61 10.92 -9.85
CA HIS A 232 -12.22 11.78 -10.96
C HIS A 232 -10.71 11.76 -11.18
N ALA A 233 -9.92 11.83 -10.11
CA ALA A 233 -8.47 11.86 -10.19
C ALA A 233 -7.87 10.50 -10.64
N LEU A 234 -8.46 9.37 -10.24
CA LEU A 234 -8.06 8.04 -10.74
C LEU A 234 -8.31 7.91 -12.24
N ALA A 235 -9.41 8.47 -12.74
CA ALA A 235 -9.76 8.45 -14.16
C ALA A 235 -8.92 9.42 -15.01
N ASP A 236 -8.34 10.49 -14.42
CA ASP A 236 -7.65 11.54 -15.17
C ASP A 236 -6.21 11.17 -15.54
N ALA A 237 -6.06 10.42 -16.64
CA ALA A 237 -4.75 10.12 -17.21
C ALA A 237 -4.10 11.31 -17.94
N SER A 238 -4.89 12.38 -18.20
CA SER A 238 -4.41 13.58 -18.91
C SER A 238 -3.83 14.64 -17.98
N ALA A 239 -3.95 14.47 -16.66
CA ALA A 239 -3.40 15.40 -15.69
C ALA A 239 -1.87 15.55 -15.85
N PRO A 240 -1.32 16.74 -15.66
CA PRO A 240 0.11 17.01 -15.88
C PRO A 240 1.03 16.25 -14.90
N TYR A 241 0.48 15.82 -13.78
CA TYR A 241 1.19 15.00 -12.81
C TYR A 241 0.36 13.77 -12.46
N GLN A 242 1.05 12.66 -12.29
CA GLN A 242 0.48 11.37 -11.92
C GLN A 242 1.11 10.92 -10.60
N LEU A 243 0.31 10.95 -9.52
CA LEU A 243 0.73 10.49 -8.19
C LEU A 243 0.59 8.97 -8.12
N LEU A 244 1.65 8.29 -7.78
CA LEU A 244 1.67 6.83 -7.63
C LEU A 244 1.05 6.43 -6.29
N LEU A 245 0.05 5.56 -6.32
CA LEU A 245 -0.61 4.99 -5.13
C LEU A 245 -0.18 3.55 -4.82
N THR A 246 0.59 2.94 -5.71
CA THR A 246 1.09 1.57 -5.59
C THR A 246 2.60 1.57 -5.62
N THR A 247 3.23 0.95 -4.65
CA THR A 247 4.67 0.66 -4.73
C THR A 247 4.93 -0.28 -5.89
N SER A 248 5.54 0.24 -6.96
CA SER A 248 5.70 -0.46 -8.23
C SER A 248 6.91 0.05 -9.02
N SER A 249 7.27 -0.65 -10.09
CA SER A 249 8.34 -0.29 -11.01
C SER A 249 7.83 -0.29 -12.44
N PRO A 250 8.22 0.68 -13.27
CA PRO A 250 8.01 0.58 -14.70
C PRO A 250 8.76 -0.63 -15.27
N ARG A 251 8.31 -1.13 -16.41
CA ARG A 251 9.06 -2.12 -17.20
C ARG A 251 10.30 -1.47 -17.79
N ASP A 252 11.24 -2.29 -18.24
CA ASP A 252 12.51 -1.81 -18.81
C ASP A 252 12.28 -0.89 -20.03
N ASP A 253 11.28 -1.20 -20.85
CA ASP A 253 10.90 -0.40 -22.04
C ASP A 253 10.18 0.91 -21.68
N GLU A 254 9.65 1.04 -20.46
CA GLU A 254 8.96 2.23 -19.94
C GLU A 254 9.89 3.13 -19.11
N LEU A 255 11.05 2.59 -18.67
CA LEU A 255 11.88 3.18 -17.62
C LEU A 255 12.38 4.57 -17.99
N GLU A 256 12.99 4.73 -19.16
CA GLU A 256 13.61 5.99 -19.58
C GLU A 256 12.57 7.13 -19.61
N GLN A 257 11.41 6.88 -20.24
CA GLN A 257 10.35 7.87 -20.37
C GLN A 257 9.70 8.20 -19.03
N THR A 258 9.46 7.19 -18.17
CA THR A 258 8.88 7.39 -16.85
C THR A 258 9.77 8.23 -15.95
N MET A 259 11.08 7.97 -16.00
CA MET A 259 12.04 8.59 -15.08
C MET A 259 12.46 10.00 -15.47
N GLN A 260 12.19 10.45 -16.69
CA GLN A 260 12.68 11.72 -17.24
C GLN A 260 12.30 12.93 -16.36
N HIS A 261 11.12 12.94 -15.75
CA HIS A 261 10.64 14.02 -14.87
C HIS A 261 10.05 13.50 -13.56
N ALA A 262 10.33 12.25 -13.22
CA ALA A 262 9.81 11.63 -12.00
C ALA A 262 10.52 12.16 -10.75
N GLN A 263 9.76 12.34 -9.70
CA GLN A 263 10.28 12.59 -8.35
C GLN A 263 9.84 11.44 -7.45
N TYR A 264 10.78 10.73 -6.91
CA TYR A 264 10.52 9.44 -6.26
C TYR A 264 11.47 9.14 -5.11
N ARG A 265 11.08 8.17 -4.33
CA ARG A 265 11.92 7.45 -3.38
C ARG A 265 11.94 5.98 -3.79
N LEU A 266 13.11 5.37 -3.77
CA LEU A 266 13.24 3.93 -3.98
C LEU A 266 13.07 3.20 -2.64
N ILE A 267 12.34 2.09 -2.69
CA ILE A 267 12.27 1.13 -1.59
C ILE A 267 12.73 -0.24 -2.08
N ARG A 268 13.46 -0.93 -1.22
CA ARG A 268 13.91 -2.30 -1.48
C ARG A 268 12.83 -3.28 -1.07
N ARG A 269 12.43 -4.17 -1.97
CA ARG A 269 11.50 -5.26 -1.70
C ARG A 269 12.23 -6.59 -1.78
N SER A 270 12.21 -7.35 -0.70
CA SER A 270 12.80 -8.68 -0.56
C SER A 270 11.86 -9.56 0.27
N GLY A 271 12.35 -10.56 0.95
CA GLY A 271 11.60 -11.40 1.88
C GLY A 271 11.62 -12.88 1.48
N PHE A 272 11.05 -13.71 2.33
CA PHE A 272 10.96 -15.15 2.10
C PHE A 272 9.69 -15.50 1.33
N ILE A 273 9.75 -16.61 0.61
CA ILE A 273 8.60 -17.23 -0.04
C ILE A 273 7.76 -17.92 1.04
N GLN A 274 6.46 -17.66 1.04
CA GLN A 274 5.52 -18.25 2.01
C GLN A 274 4.72 -19.42 1.40
N SER A 275 5.34 -20.21 0.53
CA SER A 275 4.71 -21.39 -0.05
C SER A 275 5.41 -22.64 0.43
N ASN A 276 4.68 -23.49 1.14
CA ASN A 276 5.17 -24.78 1.61
C ASN A 276 5.43 -25.79 0.47
N THR A 277 4.87 -25.51 -0.71
CA THR A 277 5.03 -26.35 -1.91
C THR A 277 6.16 -25.91 -2.81
N PHE A 278 6.74 -24.72 -2.58
CA PHE A 278 7.80 -24.17 -3.41
C PHE A 278 9.13 -24.93 -3.21
N ASN A 279 9.56 -25.07 -1.97
CA ASN A 279 10.76 -25.80 -1.56
C ASN A 279 10.59 -26.24 -0.11
N ALA A 280 11.29 -27.32 0.28
CA ALA A 280 11.30 -27.80 1.66
C ALA A 280 11.99 -26.83 2.63
N GLU A 281 12.98 -26.06 2.15
CA GLU A 281 13.69 -25.05 2.93
C GLU A 281 13.20 -23.63 2.65
N PRO A 282 13.29 -22.70 3.64
CA PRO A 282 12.96 -21.30 3.43
C PRO A 282 13.81 -20.67 2.32
N PHE A 283 13.18 -20.16 1.29
CA PHE A 283 13.84 -19.55 0.14
C PHE A 283 13.54 -18.05 0.06
N LYS A 284 14.57 -17.24 -0.24
CA LYS A 284 14.42 -15.79 -0.40
C LYS A 284 14.02 -15.43 -1.83
N LYS A 285 13.04 -14.53 -1.94
CA LYS A 285 12.69 -13.88 -3.20
C LYS A 285 13.86 -13.03 -3.70
N GLN A 286 14.03 -12.92 -5.01
CA GLN A 286 14.95 -11.95 -5.60
C GLN A 286 14.65 -10.55 -5.09
N THR A 287 15.72 -9.83 -4.70
CA THR A 287 15.61 -8.44 -4.25
C THR A 287 15.41 -7.52 -5.44
N GLN A 288 14.43 -6.64 -5.34
CA GLN A 288 14.11 -5.63 -6.35
C GLN A 288 13.91 -4.26 -5.70
N TYR A 289 14.07 -3.20 -6.50
CA TYR A 289 13.84 -1.82 -6.08
C TYR A 289 12.64 -1.24 -6.83
N TYR A 290 11.76 -0.57 -6.10
CA TYR A 290 10.51 -0.02 -6.61
C TYR A 290 10.39 1.47 -6.28
N LEU A 291 9.64 2.20 -7.09
CA LEU A 291 9.16 3.52 -6.76
C LEU A 291 8.14 3.38 -5.63
N ALA A 292 8.35 4.10 -4.52
CA ALA A 292 7.41 4.12 -3.42
C ALA A 292 6.11 4.85 -3.80
N ALA A 293 4.99 4.47 -3.21
CA ALA A 293 3.78 5.29 -3.24
C ALA A 293 4.12 6.72 -2.79
N GLY A 294 3.48 7.71 -3.42
CA GLY A 294 3.86 9.12 -3.32
C GLY A 294 4.82 9.60 -4.41
N ALA A 295 5.45 8.71 -5.18
CA ALA A 295 6.21 9.12 -6.36
C ALA A 295 5.30 9.88 -7.33
N THR A 296 5.87 10.89 -8.00
CA THR A 296 5.15 11.70 -9.00
C THR A 296 5.84 11.58 -10.34
N CYS A 297 5.07 11.22 -11.36
CA CYS A 297 5.50 11.10 -12.75
C CYS A 297 4.71 12.08 -13.63
N THR A 298 5.15 12.34 -14.83
CA THR A 298 4.40 13.09 -15.85
C THR A 298 3.59 12.17 -16.75
N GLN A 299 3.87 10.88 -16.74
CA GLN A 299 3.19 9.87 -17.52
C GLN A 299 2.92 8.62 -16.68
N ARG A 300 1.83 7.93 -16.98
CA ARG A 300 1.51 6.63 -16.41
C ARG A 300 2.32 5.55 -17.11
N TYR A 301 2.82 4.57 -16.36
CA TYR A 301 3.41 3.34 -16.89
C TYR A 301 2.52 2.15 -16.54
N HIS A 302 2.76 0.99 -17.13
CA HIS A 302 1.93 -0.21 -16.93
C HIS A 302 2.49 -1.16 -15.88
N GLY A 303 3.82 -1.16 -15.69
CA GLY A 303 4.48 -2.12 -14.81
C GLY A 303 4.18 -3.57 -15.19
N ASP A 304 4.51 -4.51 -14.30
CA ASP A 304 4.32 -5.93 -14.59
C ASP A 304 4.10 -6.80 -13.34
N LEU A 305 3.85 -8.09 -13.54
CA LEU A 305 4.06 -9.15 -12.56
C LEU A 305 5.46 -9.72 -12.77
N TYR A 306 6.39 -9.37 -11.87
CA TYR A 306 7.77 -9.84 -11.99
C TYR A 306 7.94 -11.21 -11.34
N THR A 307 8.55 -12.16 -12.05
CA THR A 307 8.98 -13.42 -11.46
C THR A 307 10.18 -13.16 -10.54
N VAL A 308 10.08 -13.55 -9.27
CA VAL A 308 11.09 -13.32 -8.24
C VAL A 308 11.71 -14.58 -7.66
N ALA A 309 11.27 -15.74 -8.12
CA ALA A 309 11.89 -17.04 -7.93
C ALA A 309 11.31 -18.06 -8.93
N GLU A 310 12.19 -18.87 -9.52
CA GLU A 310 11.84 -19.89 -10.52
C GLU A 310 12.41 -21.29 -10.17
N SER A 311 13.37 -21.36 -9.25
CA SER A 311 14.10 -22.59 -8.93
C SER A 311 13.33 -23.60 -8.07
N GLY A 312 12.06 -23.34 -7.75
CA GLY A 312 11.20 -24.22 -6.98
C GLY A 312 10.16 -24.94 -7.85
N ASN A 313 9.17 -25.55 -7.19
CA ASN A 313 8.13 -26.35 -7.86
C ASN A 313 7.10 -25.51 -8.63
N HIS A 314 7.09 -24.18 -8.46
CA HIS A 314 6.23 -23.26 -9.18
C HIS A 314 6.87 -21.85 -9.21
N PRO A 315 6.54 -20.99 -10.17
CA PRO A 315 7.02 -19.62 -10.18
C PRO A 315 6.45 -18.82 -9.00
N VAL A 316 7.20 -17.81 -8.54
CA VAL A 316 6.76 -16.85 -7.53
C VAL A 316 6.75 -15.46 -8.13
N TYR A 317 5.61 -14.81 -8.09
CA TYR A 317 5.41 -13.49 -8.67
C TYR A 317 5.42 -12.40 -7.61
N ARG A 318 5.81 -11.20 -8.03
CA ARG A 318 5.65 -9.96 -7.28
C ARG A 318 4.85 -8.97 -8.10
N TYR A 319 3.78 -8.47 -7.49
CA TYR A 319 2.89 -7.49 -8.09
C TYR A 319 3.57 -6.13 -8.21
N SER A 320 3.52 -5.52 -9.39
CA SER A 320 4.07 -4.21 -9.68
C SER A 320 3.24 -3.43 -10.71
N LYS A 321 1.91 -3.66 -10.74
CA LYS A 321 0.99 -2.87 -11.56
C LYS A 321 0.65 -1.58 -10.84
N PRO A 322 0.94 -0.42 -11.43
CA PRO A 322 0.72 0.86 -10.77
C PRO A 322 -0.75 1.29 -10.79
N MET A 323 -1.17 1.93 -9.70
CA MET A 323 -2.37 2.75 -9.67
C MET A 323 -1.95 4.22 -9.54
N PHE A 324 -2.49 5.07 -10.38
CA PHE A 324 -2.16 6.49 -10.41
C PHE A 324 -3.36 7.37 -10.14
N LEU A 325 -3.09 8.48 -9.48
CA LEU A 325 -4.03 9.57 -9.26
C LEU A 325 -3.55 10.79 -10.06
N GLY A 326 -4.35 11.27 -11.02
CA GLY A 326 -4.05 12.48 -11.80
C GLY A 326 -4.18 13.71 -10.93
N VAL A 327 -3.16 14.58 -10.96
CA VAL A 327 -3.11 15.81 -10.14
C VAL A 327 -2.85 17.01 -11.03
N LYS A 328 -3.65 18.05 -10.84
CA LYS A 328 -3.51 19.36 -11.51
C LYS A 328 -2.96 20.39 -10.52
N ALA A 329 -2.12 21.29 -11.04
CA ALA A 329 -1.62 22.43 -10.27
C ALA A 329 -2.75 23.42 -9.99
#